data_a2bb59169185232d54debacc2dde94aa
#
_entry.id   a2bb59169185232d54debacc2dde94aa
#
_cell.length_a   1.000
_cell.length_b   1.000
_cell.length_c   1.000
_cell.angle_alpha   90.00
_cell.angle_beta   90.00
_cell.angle_gamma   90.00
#
_symmetry.space_group_name_H-M   'P 1'
#
loop_
_entity.id
_entity.type
_entity.pdbx_description
1 polymer ?
#
loop_
_entity_poly.entity_id
_entity_poly.type
_entity_poly.pdbx_seq_one_letter_code
_entity_poly.pdbx_strand_id
1 'polypeptide(L)'
;QAVAELMPYSGGLKRNIVQCLQDYDIPLLLSHTVVDIQGKDRVEGVTIAKVDTKGKPIPGTEITYPCDTLLLSCGLIPENELSAGCGVELSTVTGGPVVNESLETNVEGVFACGNVLHVHDLVDYVSGEAKEAGARAAQYIKGGKTDSLKENIVQIIPENGVRYTVPSTIRLSHMKNTQTVRFRVGREYRNVKVCIYADDQLLRSLPKKTMAPGEMENIILMDKDMVKKDGTDVARIRIAVEE
;
A
#
# COMPACT_ATOMS: atom_id res chain seq x y z
N GLN A 1 25.26 8.52 13.98
CA GLN A 1 25.06 7.46 14.96
C GLN A 1 24.52 6.20 14.26
N ALA A 2 23.23 5.94 14.29
CA ALA A 2 22.63 4.73 13.68
C ALA A 2 21.17 4.97 13.29
N VAL A 3 20.64 4.10 12.42
CA VAL A 3 19.21 3.99 12.12
C VAL A 3 18.72 2.63 12.62
N ALA A 4 17.69 2.61 13.47
CA ALA A 4 17.03 1.41 13.93
C ALA A 4 15.72 1.21 13.16
N GLU A 5 15.52 0.02 12.60
CA GLU A 5 14.31 -0.40 11.89
C GLU A 5 13.70 -1.61 12.62
N LEU A 6 12.43 -1.49 12.97
CA LEU A 6 11.70 -2.53 13.69
C LEU A 6 11.58 -3.83 12.88
N MET A 7 11.40 -3.70 11.56
CA MET A 7 11.22 -4.84 10.66
C MET A 7 12.56 -5.53 10.32
N PRO A 8 12.54 -6.81 9.93
CA PRO A 8 13.73 -7.52 9.45
C PRO A 8 14.17 -7.09 8.05
N TYR A 9 13.51 -6.11 7.46
CA TYR A 9 13.81 -5.48 6.18
C TYR A 9 13.55 -3.98 6.28
N SER A 10 14.16 -3.19 5.38
CA SER A 10 13.91 -1.75 5.35
C SER A 10 12.57 -1.44 4.68
N GLY A 11 11.74 -0.60 5.31
CA GLY A 11 10.54 -0.02 4.74
C GLY A 11 10.81 1.14 3.77
N GLY A 12 12.05 1.65 3.70
CA GLY A 12 12.44 2.74 2.81
C GLY A 12 12.80 2.29 1.40
N LEU A 13 12.77 3.25 0.46
CA LEU A 13 13.23 3.01 -0.92
C LEU A 13 14.70 2.57 -0.92
N LYS A 14 15.03 1.54 -1.70
CA LYS A 14 16.38 0.97 -1.77
C LYS A 14 17.45 2.01 -2.11
N ARG A 15 17.15 2.97 -2.99
CA ARG A 15 18.07 4.06 -3.33
C ARG A 15 18.43 4.93 -2.12
N ASN A 16 17.47 5.14 -1.18
CA ASN A 16 17.70 5.95 0.01
C ASN A 16 18.62 5.23 1.00
N ILE A 17 18.54 3.89 1.08
CA ILE A 17 19.47 3.10 1.89
C ILE A 17 20.89 3.29 1.40
N VAL A 18 21.10 3.24 0.08
CA VAL A 18 22.42 3.44 -0.51
C VAL A 18 22.88 4.89 -0.31
N GLN A 19 22.12 5.86 -0.82
CA GLN A 19 22.52 7.26 -0.90
C GLN A 19 22.50 8.00 0.44
N CYS A 20 21.67 7.58 1.40
CA CYS A 20 21.52 8.28 2.68
C CYS A 20 22.17 7.55 3.85
N LEU A 21 22.45 6.25 3.73
CA LEU A 21 23.07 5.48 4.81
C LEU A 21 24.42 4.91 4.41
N GLN A 22 24.49 4.11 3.34
CA GLN A 22 25.74 3.44 2.94
C GLN A 22 26.82 4.42 2.50
N ASP A 23 26.47 5.44 1.71
CA ASP A 23 27.42 6.48 1.26
C ASP A 23 27.98 7.33 2.40
N TYR A 24 27.34 7.28 3.59
CA TYR A 24 27.75 8.01 4.79
C TYR A 24 28.17 7.10 5.95
N ASP A 25 28.34 5.79 5.69
CA ASP A 25 28.71 4.80 6.72
C ASP A 25 27.78 4.81 7.95
N ILE A 26 26.48 5.11 7.76
CA ILE A 26 25.49 5.08 8.82
C ILE A 26 24.93 3.66 8.94
N PRO A 27 25.13 2.97 10.07
CA PRO A 27 24.64 1.61 10.24
C PRO A 27 23.11 1.55 10.29
N LEU A 28 22.54 0.62 9.52
CA LEU A 28 21.13 0.26 9.56
C LEU A 28 20.96 -1.02 10.38
N LEU A 29 20.34 -0.90 11.54
CA LEU A 29 20.08 -2.00 12.46
C LEU A 29 18.66 -2.50 12.28
N LEU A 30 18.50 -3.61 11.54
CA LEU A 30 17.20 -4.25 11.30
C LEU A 30 16.77 -5.06 12.52
N SER A 31 15.47 -5.24 12.71
CA SER A 31 14.88 -5.90 13.88
C SER A 31 15.30 -5.28 15.19
N HIS A 32 15.37 -3.95 15.26
CA HIS A 32 15.68 -3.19 16.47
C HIS A 32 14.63 -2.11 16.72
N THR A 33 14.40 -1.82 17.99
CA THR A 33 13.51 -0.73 18.42
C THR A 33 14.10 0.03 19.59
N VAL A 34 13.64 1.26 19.80
CA VAL A 34 13.96 2.05 20.97
C VAL A 34 13.28 1.46 22.21
N VAL A 35 14.03 1.23 23.27
CA VAL A 35 13.52 0.68 24.54
C VAL A 35 13.67 1.66 25.70
N ASP A 36 14.57 2.64 25.59
CA ASP A 36 14.75 3.66 26.61
C ASP A 36 15.30 4.96 25.99
N ILE A 37 14.89 6.09 26.57
CA ILE A 37 15.36 7.43 26.20
C ILE A 37 15.86 8.12 27.49
N GLN A 38 17.12 8.46 27.50
CA GLN A 38 17.80 9.08 28.63
C GLN A 38 17.79 10.61 28.50
N GLY A 39 17.73 11.28 29.61
CA GLY A 39 17.70 12.74 29.75
C GLY A 39 16.34 13.27 30.21
N LYS A 40 16.34 14.40 30.90
CA LYS A 40 15.13 15.02 31.45
C LYS A 40 14.68 16.22 30.63
N ASP A 41 15.56 17.17 30.42
CA ASP A 41 15.26 18.42 29.71
C ASP A 41 15.65 18.34 28.23
N ARG A 42 16.56 17.44 27.90
CA ARG A 42 17.04 17.12 26.56
C ARG A 42 17.45 15.65 26.50
N VAL A 43 17.41 15.06 25.30
CA VAL A 43 17.93 13.71 25.06
C VAL A 43 19.44 13.70 25.31
N GLU A 44 19.91 12.76 26.14
CA GLU A 44 21.31 12.53 26.46
C GLU A 44 21.81 11.17 25.96
N GLY A 45 20.86 10.26 25.67
CA GLY A 45 21.15 8.96 25.13
C GLY A 45 19.87 8.22 24.73
N VAL A 46 20.03 7.23 23.87
CA VAL A 46 18.94 6.34 23.43
C VAL A 46 19.44 4.91 23.50
N THR A 47 18.66 4.05 24.12
CA THR A 47 18.93 2.61 24.16
C THR A 47 17.99 1.91 23.18
N ILE A 48 18.55 1.09 22.30
CA ILE A 48 17.82 0.22 21.37
C ILE A 48 18.07 -1.23 21.75
N ALA A 49 17.13 -2.12 21.40
CA ALA A 49 17.29 -3.57 21.57
C ALA A 49 16.79 -4.31 20.33
N LYS A 50 17.31 -5.52 20.11
CA LYS A 50 16.74 -6.45 19.11
C LYS A 50 15.32 -6.80 19.49
N VAL A 51 14.51 -7.09 18.47
CA VAL A 51 13.15 -7.61 18.67
C VAL A 51 13.02 -9.02 18.10
N ASP A 52 12.11 -9.80 18.71
CA ASP A 52 11.69 -11.10 18.21
C ASP A 52 10.74 -10.97 17.00
N THR A 53 10.27 -12.10 16.48
CA THR A 53 9.34 -12.16 15.34
C THR A 53 7.98 -11.55 15.65
N LYS A 54 7.67 -11.25 16.92
CA LYS A 54 6.44 -10.57 17.37
C LYS A 54 6.67 -9.09 17.68
N GLY A 55 7.87 -8.57 17.38
CA GLY A 55 8.25 -7.17 17.64
C GLY A 55 8.53 -6.87 19.11
N LYS A 56 8.71 -7.89 19.99
CA LYS A 56 9.02 -7.68 21.40
C LYS A 56 10.54 -7.59 21.62
N PRO A 57 11.03 -6.61 22.41
CA PRO A 57 12.44 -6.49 22.74
C PRO A 57 12.99 -7.76 23.41
N ILE A 58 14.17 -8.18 22.99
CA ILE A 58 14.90 -9.33 23.55
C ILE A 58 15.85 -8.82 24.62
N PRO A 59 15.67 -9.18 25.91
CA PRO A 59 16.57 -8.78 26.99
C PRO A 59 18.01 -9.24 26.75
N GLY A 60 18.98 -8.39 27.12
CA GLY A 60 20.42 -8.66 26.96
C GLY A 60 20.95 -8.30 25.56
N THR A 61 20.16 -7.66 24.71
CA THR A 61 20.58 -7.18 23.38
C THR A 61 20.65 -5.66 23.28
N GLU A 62 20.55 -4.98 24.41
CA GLU A 62 20.52 -3.52 24.51
C GLU A 62 21.84 -2.90 24.03
N ILE A 63 21.72 -1.84 23.23
CA ILE A 63 22.85 -1.01 22.78
C ILE A 63 22.47 0.44 23.08
N THR A 64 23.28 1.12 23.88
CA THR A 64 23.07 2.53 24.21
C THR A 64 23.94 3.43 23.33
N TYR A 65 23.32 4.41 22.72
CA TYR A 65 23.96 5.46 21.91
C TYR A 65 23.90 6.79 22.68
N PRO A 66 25.02 7.38 23.07
CA PRO A 66 25.05 8.75 23.58
C PRO A 66 24.71 9.69 22.41
N CYS A 67 23.63 10.42 22.52
CA CYS A 67 23.16 11.36 21.51
C CYS A 67 22.31 12.45 22.15
N ASP A 68 22.21 13.58 21.48
CA ASP A 68 21.43 14.73 21.92
C ASP A 68 20.12 14.89 21.14
N THR A 69 19.88 14.02 20.18
CA THR A 69 18.71 14.08 19.27
C THR A 69 18.26 12.68 18.88
N LEU A 70 16.96 12.42 19.02
CA LEU A 70 16.28 11.24 18.48
C LEU A 70 15.29 11.67 17.39
N LEU A 71 15.49 11.16 16.18
CA LEU A 71 14.56 11.36 15.07
C LEU A 71 13.62 10.16 14.97
N LEU A 72 12.31 10.39 15.10
CA LEU A 72 11.28 9.37 15.00
C LEU A 72 10.69 9.36 13.60
N SER A 73 10.68 8.19 12.98
CA SER A 73 10.07 7.93 11.67
C SER A 73 9.20 6.67 11.77
N CYS A 74 8.13 6.75 12.56
CA CYS A 74 7.28 5.61 12.92
C CYS A 74 6.29 5.19 11.83
N GLY A 75 6.39 5.78 10.62
CA GLY A 75 5.50 5.53 9.51
C GLY A 75 4.27 6.43 9.50
N LEU A 76 3.58 6.43 8.37
CA LEU A 76 2.32 7.13 8.18
C LEU A 76 1.15 6.18 8.41
N ILE A 77 0.10 6.67 9.04
CA ILE A 77 -1.16 5.96 9.25
C ILE A 77 -2.25 6.73 8.51
N PRO A 78 -3.07 6.10 7.66
CA PRO A 78 -4.23 6.73 7.05
C PRO A 78 -5.18 7.26 8.12
N GLU A 79 -5.42 8.58 8.15
CA GLU A 79 -6.29 9.24 9.12
C GLU A 79 -7.73 9.18 8.64
N ASN A 80 -8.56 8.32 9.23
CA ASN A 80 -9.89 8.01 8.74
C ASN A 80 -10.99 8.11 9.80
N GLU A 81 -10.81 8.88 10.87
CA GLU A 81 -11.85 9.09 11.89
C GLU A 81 -13.13 9.69 11.27
N LEU A 82 -12.99 10.70 10.41
CA LEU A 82 -14.12 11.32 9.71
C LEU A 82 -14.77 10.35 8.72
N SER A 83 -13.97 9.58 7.98
CA SER A 83 -14.47 8.56 7.06
C SER A 83 -15.29 7.51 7.80
N ALA A 84 -14.80 6.98 8.92
CA ALA A 84 -15.52 6.04 9.76
C ALA A 84 -16.81 6.64 10.33
N GLY A 85 -16.76 7.91 10.77
CA GLY A 85 -17.93 8.65 11.25
C GLY A 85 -19.03 8.83 10.21
N CYS A 86 -18.66 8.85 8.92
CA CYS A 86 -19.61 8.91 7.79
C CYS A 86 -20.09 7.51 7.32
N GLY A 87 -19.66 6.42 7.94
CA GLY A 87 -20.02 5.06 7.55
C GLY A 87 -19.24 4.50 6.37
N VAL A 88 -18.08 5.08 6.08
CA VAL A 88 -17.16 4.56 5.04
C VAL A 88 -16.52 3.26 5.54
N GLU A 89 -16.55 2.22 4.70
CA GLU A 89 -15.87 0.96 4.96
C GLU A 89 -14.36 1.12 4.85
N LEU A 90 -13.63 0.69 5.88
CA LEU A 90 -12.18 0.76 5.94
C LEU A 90 -11.55 -0.61 5.76
N SER A 91 -10.49 -0.68 4.97
CA SER A 91 -9.66 -1.86 4.80
C SER A 91 -8.88 -2.16 6.09
N THR A 92 -8.99 -3.38 6.58
CA THR A 92 -8.22 -3.86 7.75
C THR A 92 -6.72 -3.96 7.49
N VAL A 93 -6.30 -3.91 6.23
CA VAL A 93 -4.89 -4.03 5.82
C VAL A 93 -4.23 -2.67 5.67
N THR A 94 -4.90 -1.71 5.03
CA THR A 94 -4.35 -0.37 4.80
C THR A 94 -4.79 0.65 5.83
N GLY A 95 -5.91 0.42 6.52
CA GLY A 95 -6.58 1.41 7.37
C GLY A 95 -7.29 2.53 6.58
N GLY A 96 -7.22 2.49 5.25
CA GLY A 96 -7.87 3.45 4.35
C GLY A 96 -9.22 2.96 3.82
N PRO A 97 -10.02 3.83 3.20
CA PRO A 97 -11.29 3.48 2.59
C PRO A 97 -11.19 2.36 1.54
N VAL A 98 -12.19 1.49 1.52
CA VAL A 98 -12.38 0.55 0.40
C VAL A 98 -13.03 1.32 -0.75
N VAL A 99 -12.39 1.30 -1.93
CA VAL A 99 -12.84 2.07 -3.09
C VAL A 99 -12.95 1.23 -4.35
N ASN A 100 -13.80 1.70 -5.26
CA ASN A 100 -13.94 1.16 -6.61
C ASN A 100 -13.01 1.87 -7.62
N GLU A 101 -13.16 1.56 -8.92
CA GLU A 101 -12.36 2.10 -10.04
C GLU A 101 -12.42 3.63 -10.16
N SER A 102 -13.45 4.24 -9.62
CA SER A 102 -13.64 5.70 -9.61
C SER A 102 -13.08 6.38 -8.35
N LEU A 103 -12.42 5.62 -7.47
CA LEU A 103 -12.00 6.05 -6.13
C LEU A 103 -13.18 6.44 -5.23
N GLU A 104 -14.39 5.98 -5.54
CA GLU A 104 -15.59 6.17 -4.76
C GLU A 104 -15.70 5.05 -3.71
N THR A 105 -16.13 5.39 -2.51
CA THR A 105 -16.29 4.49 -1.38
C THR A 105 -17.65 3.76 -1.45
N ASN A 106 -17.96 2.96 -0.43
CA ASN A 106 -19.30 2.39 -0.24
C ASN A 106 -20.38 3.45 0.06
N VAL A 107 -19.99 4.68 0.43
CA VAL A 107 -20.90 5.80 0.64
C VAL A 107 -20.96 6.61 -0.66
N GLU A 108 -22.15 6.64 -1.27
CA GLU A 108 -22.41 7.34 -2.53
C GLU A 108 -21.96 8.80 -2.51
N GLY A 109 -21.18 9.21 -3.50
CA GLY A 109 -20.64 10.59 -3.63
C GLY A 109 -19.46 10.91 -2.72
N VAL A 110 -18.97 9.92 -1.94
CA VAL A 110 -17.77 10.07 -1.11
C VAL A 110 -16.59 9.38 -1.80
N PHE A 111 -15.55 10.16 -2.10
CA PHE A 111 -14.34 9.72 -2.80
C PHE A 111 -13.14 9.82 -1.88
N ALA A 112 -12.18 8.90 -2.04
CA ALA A 112 -10.96 8.89 -1.24
C ALA A 112 -9.72 8.79 -2.14
N CYS A 113 -8.65 9.53 -1.80
CA CYS A 113 -7.39 9.52 -2.52
C CYS A 113 -6.22 9.94 -1.62
N GLY A 114 -4.99 9.64 -2.06
CA GLY A 114 -3.78 9.99 -1.34
C GLY A 114 -3.55 9.14 -0.10
N ASN A 115 -2.76 9.67 0.86
CA ASN A 115 -2.34 8.89 2.02
C ASN A 115 -3.48 8.51 2.98
N VAL A 116 -4.64 9.13 2.89
CA VAL A 116 -5.84 8.71 3.63
C VAL A 116 -6.40 7.39 3.08
N LEU A 117 -6.20 7.12 1.78
CA LEU A 117 -6.62 5.88 1.11
C LEU A 117 -5.59 4.76 1.32
N HIS A 118 -4.36 5.02 0.92
CA HIS A 118 -3.20 4.16 1.18
C HIS A 118 -1.91 4.98 1.06
N VAL A 119 -0.91 4.66 1.87
CA VAL A 119 0.34 5.43 1.89
C VAL A 119 1.10 5.26 0.58
N HIS A 120 1.43 6.37 -0.07
CA HIS A 120 2.21 6.40 -1.31
C HIS A 120 3.70 6.61 -1.05
N ASP A 121 4.54 6.15 -1.99
CA ASP A 121 5.99 6.32 -1.95
C ASP A 121 6.44 7.68 -2.52
N LEU A 122 5.67 8.23 -3.45
CA LEU A 122 5.97 9.45 -4.18
C LEU A 122 4.76 10.39 -4.23
N VAL A 123 4.99 11.69 -4.05
CA VAL A 123 3.96 12.73 -4.13
C VAL A 123 3.30 12.79 -5.51
N ASP A 124 4.02 12.42 -6.58
CA ASP A 124 3.48 12.39 -7.93
C ASP A 124 2.31 11.40 -8.06
N TYR A 125 2.38 10.26 -7.36
CA TYR A 125 1.29 9.29 -7.31
C TYR A 125 0.09 9.83 -6.55
N VAL A 126 0.33 10.53 -5.43
CA VAL A 126 -0.72 11.22 -4.67
C VAL A 126 -1.43 12.24 -5.54
N SER A 127 -0.68 13.08 -6.25
CA SER A 127 -1.21 14.13 -7.13
C SER A 127 -2.03 13.53 -8.28
N GLY A 128 -1.53 12.46 -8.90
CA GLY A 128 -2.23 11.75 -9.98
C GLY A 128 -3.54 11.13 -9.51
N GLU A 129 -3.54 10.50 -8.35
CA GLU A 129 -4.73 9.90 -7.73
C GLU A 129 -5.76 10.97 -7.32
N ALA A 130 -5.31 12.08 -6.71
CA ALA A 130 -6.17 13.20 -6.35
C ALA A 130 -6.84 13.84 -7.58
N LYS A 131 -6.08 13.97 -8.69
CA LYS A 131 -6.63 14.45 -9.96
C LYS A 131 -7.73 13.54 -10.50
N GLU A 132 -7.52 12.23 -10.43
CA GLU A 132 -8.54 11.26 -10.86
C GLU A 132 -9.78 11.31 -9.97
N ALA A 133 -9.62 11.29 -8.64
CA ALA A 133 -10.72 11.40 -7.69
C ALA A 133 -11.55 12.68 -7.90
N GLY A 134 -10.89 13.84 -8.08
CA GLY A 134 -11.56 15.09 -8.36
C GLY A 134 -12.33 15.09 -9.68
N ALA A 135 -11.77 14.48 -10.73
CA ALA A 135 -12.45 14.34 -12.02
C ALA A 135 -13.69 13.43 -11.90
N ARG A 136 -13.61 12.34 -11.12
CA ARG A 136 -14.73 11.43 -10.88
C ARG A 136 -15.83 12.07 -10.03
N ALA A 137 -15.46 12.80 -8.99
CA ALA A 137 -16.41 13.57 -8.19
C ALA A 137 -17.17 14.62 -9.05
N ALA A 138 -16.45 15.30 -9.95
CA ALA A 138 -17.07 16.25 -10.88
C ALA A 138 -18.01 15.56 -11.89
N GLN A 139 -17.68 14.36 -12.34
CA GLN A 139 -18.56 13.55 -13.20
C GLN A 139 -19.81 13.12 -12.45
N TYR A 140 -19.67 12.66 -11.21
CA TYR A 140 -20.79 12.29 -10.33
C TYR A 140 -21.79 13.44 -10.19
N ILE A 141 -21.32 14.65 -9.90
CA ILE A 141 -22.17 15.83 -9.76
C ILE A 141 -22.92 16.14 -11.06
N LYS A 142 -22.25 15.99 -12.23
CA LYS A 142 -22.85 16.30 -13.54
C LYS A 142 -23.79 15.20 -14.04
N GLY A 143 -23.51 13.95 -13.73
CA GLY A 143 -24.22 12.79 -14.29
C GLY A 143 -25.45 12.37 -13.51
N GLY A 144 -25.64 12.88 -12.30
CA GLY A 144 -26.70 12.38 -11.39
C GLY A 144 -26.40 10.99 -10.81
N LYS A 145 -27.33 10.49 -10.01
CA LYS A 145 -27.21 9.16 -9.38
C LYS A 145 -27.15 8.07 -10.45
N THR A 146 -26.12 7.26 -10.39
CA THR A 146 -26.02 6.06 -11.21
C THR A 146 -26.93 4.99 -10.60
N ASP A 147 -27.73 4.35 -11.46
CA ASP A 147 -28.66 3.28 -11.04
C ASP A 147 -27.81 2.02 -10.70
N SER A 148 -27.41 1.89 -9.44
CA SER A 148 -26.48 0.85 -8.94
C SER A 148 -27.04 -0.58 -9.00
N LEU A 149 -28.31 -0.76 -9.34
CA LEU A 149 -29.01 -2.05 -9.28
C LEU A 149 -28.75 -3.01 -10.45
N LYS A 150 -27.96 -2.61 -11.46
CA LYS A 150 -27.69 -3.43 -12.65
C LYS A 150 -26.21 -3.42 -13.09
N GLU A 151 -25.30 -3.02 -12.22
CA GLU A 151 -23.89 -2.93 -12.60
C GLU A 151 -23.18 -4.27 -12.40
N ASN A 152 -22.48 -4.73 -13.45
CA ASN A 152 -21.55 -5.85 -13.32
C ASN A 152 -20.29 -5.37 -12.59
N ILE A 153 -20.11 -5.87 -11.38
CA ILE A 153 -18.98 -5.53 -10.51
C ILE A 153 -17.97 -6.68 -10.57
N VAL A 154 -16.75 -6.36 -10.97
CA VAL A 154 -15.59 -7.26 -10.91
C VAL A 154 -14.84 -7.04 -9.62
N GLN A 155 -14.63 -8.10 -8.85
CA GLN A 155 -13.82 -8.07 -7.62
C GLN A 155 -12.34 -8.16 -7.97
N ILE A 156 -11.49 -7.38 -7.31
CA ILE A 156 -10.03 -7.50 -7.41
C ILE A 156 -9.52 -8.13 -6.13
N ILE A 157 -8.99 -9.35 -6.24
CA ILE A 157 -8.62 -10.19 -5.11
C ILE A 157 -7.10 -10.29 -5.01
N PRO A 158 -6.49 -9.80 -3.91
CA PRO A 158 -5.09 -10.03 -3.63
C PRO A 158 -4.86 -11.46 -3.14
N GLU A 159 -3.88 -12.17 -3.71
CA GLU A 159 -3.51 -13.54 -3.34
C GLU A 159 -1.99 -13.71 -3.26
N ASN A 160 -1.52 -14.80 -2.67
CA ASN A 160 -0.13 -15.29 -2.69
C ASN A 160 0.93 -14.18 -2.56
N GLY A 161 0.92 -13.49 -1.42
CA GLY A 161 1.94 -12.47 -1.12
C GLY A 161 1.56 -11.04 -1.52
N VAL A 162 0.50 -10.82 -2.28
CA VAL A 162 -0.13 -9.51 -2.45
C VAL A 162 -0.95 -9.21 -1.21
N ARG A 163 -0.70 -8.08 -0.55
CA ARG A 163 -1.35 -7.74 0.72
C ARG A 163 -2.73 -7.10 0.55
N TYR A 164 -2.88 -6.25 -0.44
CA TYR A 164 -4.10 -5.51 -0.74
C TYR A 164 -4.05 -5.00 -2.18
N THR A 165 -5.18 -4.56 -2.70
CA THR A 165 -5.30 -3.89 -3.99
C THR A 165 -6.12 -2.60 -3.87
N VAL A 166 -5.76 -1.58 -4.63
CA VAL A 166 -6.51 -0.34 -4.78
C VAL A 166 -6.63 -0.03 -6.27
N PRO A 167 -7.85 0.00 -6.82
CA PRO A 167 -9.15 -0.28 -6.20
C PRO A 167 -9.35 -1.76 -5.84
N SER A 168 -10.39 -2.06 -5.06
CA SER A 168 -10.80 -3.43 -4.70
C SER A 168 -11.91 -3.97 -5.60
N THR A 169 -12.61 -3.10 -6.33
CA THR A 169 -13.69 -3.46 -7.25
C THR A 169 -13.66 -2.58 -8.50
N ILE A 170 -14.24 -3.09 -9.60
CA ILE A 170 -14.42 -2.37 -10.85
C ILE A 170 -15.87 -2.53 -11.28
N ARG A 171 -16.59 -1.42 -11.44
CA ARG A 171 -17.88 -1.36 -12.13
C ARG A 171 -17.60 -1.24 -13.63
N LEU A 172 -17.97 -2.24 -14.42
CA LEU A 172 -17.60 -2.31 -15.84
C LEU A 172 -18.10 -1.12 -16.66
N SER A 173 -19.29 -0.61 -16.33
CA SER A 173 -19.88 0.56 -17.00
C SER A 173 -19.08 1.86 -16.78
N HIS A 174 -18.27 1.93 -15.72
CA HIS A 174 -17.48 3.10 -15.34
C HIS A 174 -15.99 2.95 -15.64
N MET A 175 -15.55 1.75 -16.04
CA MET A 175 -14.18 1.51 -16.41
C MET A 175 -13.84 2.28 -17.70
N LYS A 176 -12.73 2.99 -17.68
CA LYS A 176 -12.09 3.53 -18.88
C LYS A 176 -11.38 2.37 -19.60
N ASN A 177 -10.82 2.62 -20.79
CA ASN A 177 -10.04 1.62 -21.54
C ASN A 177 -9.00 0.89 -20.70
N THR A 178 -8.50 1.55 -19.64
CA THR A 178 -7.52 0.98 -18.72
C THR A 178 -7.83 1.37 -17.28
N GLN A 179 -7.49 0.47 -16.34
CA GLN A 179 -7.54 0.71 -14.91
C GLN A 179 -6.20 0.35 -14.28
N THR A 180 -5.58 1.31 -13.59
CA THR A 180 -4.39 1.04 -12.78
C THR A 180 -4.83 0.45 -11.45
N VAL A 181 -4.26 -0.69 -11.11
CA VAL A 181 -4.41 -1.32 -9.79
C VAL A 181 -3.06 -1.25 -9.08
N ARG A 182 -3.06 -0.65 -7.89
CA ARG A 182 -1.88 -0.53 -7.03
C ARG A 182 -1.95 -1.55 -5.91
N PHE A 183 -0.79 -2.06 -5.49
CA PHE A 183 -0.70 -3.05 -4.43
C PHE A 183 0.69 -3.03 -3.77
N ARG A 184 0.80 -3.68 -2.61
CA ARG A 184 2.08 -3.98 -1.96
C ARG A 184 2.19 -5.46 -1.67
N VAL A 185 3.42 -5.92 -1.55
CA VAL A 185 3.72 -7.30 -1.17
C VAL A 185 3.97 -7.44 0.33
N GLY A 186 3.84 -8.65 0.85
CA GLY A 186 3.97 -8.93 2.28
C GLY A 186 5.40 -9.21 2.75
N ARG A 187 6.33 -9.50 1.83
CA ARG A 187 7.76 -9.77 2.10
C ARG A 187 8.61 -9.37 0.91
N GLU A 188 9.92 -9.43 1.04
CA GLU A 188 10.81 -9.31 -0.11
C GLU A 188 10.71 -10.54 -1.03
N TYR A 189 10.70 -10.29 -2.33
CA TYR A 189 10.71 -11.30 -3.38
C TYR A 189 11.83 -11.02 -4.37
N ARG A 190 12.41 -12.08 -4.93
CA ARG A 190 13.45 -12.01 -5.97
C ARG A 190 13.15 -13.00 -7.08
N ASN A 191 13.28 -12.54 -8.33
CA ASN A 191 13.08 -13.35 -9.55
C ASN A 191 11.73 -14.07 -9.56
N VAL A 192 10.67 -13.35 -9.28
CA VAL A 192 9.29 -13.83 -9.23
C VAL A 192 8.46 -13.26 -10.37
N LYS A 193 7.22 -13.69 -10.48
CA LYS A 193 6.24 -13.18 -11.45
C LYS A 193 5.02 -12.66 -10.72
N VAL A 194 4.49 -11.53 -11.19
CA VAL A 194 3.15 -11.08 -10.83
C VAL A 194 2.19 -11.67 -11.84
N CYS A 195 1.36 -12.59 -11.40
CA CYS A 195 0.38 -13.30 -12.21
C CYS A 195 -1.00 -12.65 -12.03
N ILE A 196 -1.69 -12.42 -13.14
CA ILE A 196 -3.02 -11.81 -13.19
C ILE A 196 -3.95 -12.84 -13.79
N TYR A 197 -5.00 -13.20 -13.06
CA TYR A 197 -6.00 -14.17 -13.46
C TYR A 197 -7.37 -13.50 -13.63
N ALA A 198 -8.09 -13.87 -14.68
CA ALA A 198 -9.53 -13.62 -14.83
C ALA A 198 -10.27 -14.88 -14.42
N ASP A 199 -11.00 -14.82 -13.34
CA ASP A 199 -11.52 -16.00 -12.65
C ASP A 199 -10.40 -17.03 -12.42
N ASP A 200 -10.41 -18.16 -13.14
CA ASP A 200 -9.40 -19.21 -13.03
C ASP A 200 -8.42 -19.25 -14.21
N GLN A 201 -8.56 -18.33 -15.18
CA GLN A 201 -7.69 -18.28 -16.36
C GLN A 201 -6.56 -17.27 -16.18
N LEU A 202 -5.31 -17.72 -16.33
CA LEU A 202 -4.15 -16.82 -16.37
C LEU A 202 -4.24 -15.92 -17.63
N LEU A 203 -4.29 -14.60 -17.38
CA LEU A 203 -4.28 -13.57 -18.42
C LEU A 203 -2.85 -13.18 -18.79
N ARG A 204 -2.06 -12.85 -17.76
CA ARG A 204 -0.70 -12.33 -17.92
C ARG A 204 0.18 -12.73 -16.77
N SER A 205 1.47 -12.85 -17.07
CA SER A 205 2.53 -13.07 -16.10
C SER A 205 3.64 -12.05 -16.34
N LEU A 206 3.94 -11.23 -15.34
CA LEU A 206 4.88 -10.11 -15.43
C LEU A 206 6.11 -10.41 -14.59
N PRO A 207 7.30 -10.62 -15.18
CA PRO A 207 8.51 -10.92 -14.42
C PRO A 207 8.95 -9.70 -13.60
N LYS A 208 9.34 -9.96 -12.35
CA LYS A 208 9.87 -8.98 -11.40
C LYS A 208 11.20 -9.46 -10.84
N LYS A 209 12.25 -8.66 -10.99
CA LYS A 209 13.58 -8.98 -10.43
C LYS A 209 13.58 -8.87 -8.90
N THR A 210 12.91 -7.85 -8.38
CA THR A 210 12.82 -7.58 -6.95
C THR A 210 11.50 -6.91 -6.65
N MET A 211 10.88 -7.27 -5.53
CA MET A 211 9.73 -6.58 -4.96
C MET A 211 9.93 -6.49 -3.46
N ALA A 212 9.56 -5.37 -2.85
CA ALA A 212 9.72 -5.14 -1.41
C ALA A 212 8.44 -4.54 -0.81
N PRO A 213 8.13 -4.82 0.48
CA PRO A 213 6.93 -4.27 1.14
C PRO A 213 6.88 -2.74 1.17
N GLY A 214 8.05 -2.09 1.22
CA GLY A 214 8.19 -0.63 1.21
C GLY A 214 7.96 0.02 -0.15
N GLU A 215 7.88 -0.76 -1.24
CA GLU A 215 7.70 -0.25 -2.59
C GLU A 215 6.32 -0.59 -3.13
N MET A 216 5.62 0.44 -3.66
CA MET A 216 4.31 0.25 -4.25
C MET A 216 4.44 -0.27 -5.67
N GLU A 217 3.77 -1.37 -5.94
CA GLU A 217 3.65 -1.98 -7.25
C GLU A 217 2.37 -1.53 -7.96
N ASN A 218 2.37 -1.60 -9.27
CA ASN A 218 1.18 -1.35 -10.06
C ASN A 218 1.09 -2.30 -11.26
N ILE A 219 -0.14 -2.57 -11.66
CA ILE A 219 -0.49 -3.25 -12.90
C ILE A 219 -1.57 -2.44 -13.62
N ILE A 220 -1.65 -2.60 -14.93
CA ILE A 220 -2.68 -1.99 -15.75
C ILE A 220 -3.59 -3.11 -16.26
N LEU A 221 -4.87 -3.04 -15.88
CA LEU A 221 -5.93 -3.86 -16.44
C LEU A 221 -6.52 -3.13 -17.67
N MET A 222 -6.89 -3.88 -18.70
CA MET A 222 -7.55 -3.35 -19.89
C MET A 222 -9.01 -3.78 -19.90
N ASP A 223 -9.87 -3.06 -20.59
CA ASP A 223 -11.28 -3.43 -20.78
C ASP A 223 -11.45 -4.85 -21.33
N LYS A 224 -10.60 -5.26 -22.29
CA LYS A 224 -10.59 -6.62 -22.84
C LYS A 224 -10.28 -7.72 -21.81
N ASP A 225 -9.62 -7.38 -20.69
CA ASP A 225 -9.32 -8.32 -19.60
C ASP A 225 -10.58 -8.66 -18.79
N MET A 226 -11.64 -7.86 -18.94
CA MET A 226 -12.91 -7.97 -18.22
C MET A 226 -13.94 -8.86 -18.92
N VAL A 227 -13.62 -9.35 -20.11
CA VAL A 227 -14.52 -10.21 -20.92
C VAL A 227 -13.82 -11.53 -21.25
N LYS A 228 -14.50 -12.63 -21.00
CA LYS A 228 -14.03 -13.99 -21.33
C LYS A 228 -14.10 -14.26 -22.83
N LYS A 229 -13.46 -15.33 -23.28
CA LYS A 229 -13.47 -15.76 -24.69
C LYS A 229 -14.87 -16.10 -25.23
N ASP A 230 -15.78 -16.47 -24.34
CA ASP A 230 -17.19 -16.77 -24.66
C ASP A 230 -18.09 -15.52 -24.68
N GLY A 231 -17.52 -14.34 -24.45
CA GLY A 231 -18.25 -13.07 -24.43
C GLY A 231 -18.93 -12.75 -23.07
N THR A 232 -18.78 -13.59 -22.06
CA THR A 232 -19.31 -13.31 -20.71
C THR A 232 -18.34 -12.45 -19.90
N ASP A 233 -18.90 -11.66 -18.97
CA ASP A 233 -18.09 -10.84 -18.08
C ASP A 233 -17.31 -11.69 -17.08
N VAL A 234 -16.12 -11.20 -16.71
CA VAL A 234 -15.29 -11.75 -15.64
C VAL A 234 -15.90 -11.35 -14.30
N ALA A 235 -15.99 -12.30 -13.37
CA ALA A 235 -16.51 -12.01 -12.03
C ALA A 235 -15.41 -11.47 -11.09
N ARG A 236 -14.17 -11.93 -11.26
CA ARG A 236 -13.06 -11.58 -10.39
C ARG A 236 -11.73 -11.53 -11.14
N ILE A 237 -10.89 -10.56 -10.77
CA ILE A 237 -9.48 -10.51 -11.15
C ILE A 237 -8.66 -10.88 -9.90
N ARG A 238 -7.80 -11.88 -10.01
CA ARG A 238 -6.89 -12.28 -8.93
C ARG A 238 -5.47 -11.84 -9.28
N ILE A 239 -4.77 -11.29 -8.31
CA ILE A 239 -3.39 -10.83 -8.46
C ILE A 239 -2.53 -11.57 -7.44
N ALA A 240 -1.57 -12.35 -7.93
CA ALA A 240 -0.73 -13.22 -7.12
C ALA A 240 0.75 -13.03 -7.45
N VAL A 241 1.63 -13.29 -6.47
CA VAL A 241 3.08 -13.43 -6.69
C VAL A 241 3.41 -14.90 -6.76
N GLU A 242 4.09 -15.32 -7.83
CA GLU A 242 4.50 -16.70 -8.07
C GLU A 242 6.01 -16.79 -8.32
N GLU A 243 6.63 -17.86 -7.85
CA GLU A 243 8.06 -18.16 -8.00
C GLU A 243 8.38 -18.82 -9.34
#